data_2db1a4065b5dec9966bc428312ed34ba
#
_entry.id   2db1a4065b5dec9966bc428312ed34ba
#
_cell.length_a   1.000
_cell.length_b   1.000
_cell.length_c   1.000
_cell.angle_alpha   90.00
_cell.angle_beta   90.00
_cell.angle_gamma   90.00
#
_symmetry.space_group_name_H-M   'P 1'
#
loop_
_entity.id
_entity.type
_entity.pdbx_description
1 polymer ?
#
loop_
_entity_poly.entity_id
_entity_poly.type
_entity_poly.pdbx_seq_one_letter_code
_entity_poly.pdbx_strand_id
1 'polypeptide(L)'
;MKNVISCLAVIATLATASGVSARQADTLIGDARRQNGLESEMARLRQTSPGSARDGVCPLVRGASSEVNAYVAARLHQVARQAGAAYARRACEPNVVVLFSSEPDQLIREASRGKRFNYRGVSPEAAATFQTGGGPVRWVHGGDVRGSTAGDARPHNALVVVDATKAQNIKVAALADYLAMVSLADVKVRPAPTDTILTLFEAGDSAPPGLTEADRAYLRSVYRAR
;
A
#
# COMPACT_ATOMS: atom_id res chain seq x y z
N MET A 1 3.00 70.41 -21.04
CA MET A 1 3.96 69.45 -20.57
C MET A 1 3.22 68.50 -19.68
N LYS A 2 2.90 67.30 -20.21
CA LYS A 2 1.98 66.34 -19.58
C LYS A 2 2.78 65.13 -19.13
N ASN A 3 2.86 64.89 -17.81
CA ASN A 3 3.45 63.71 -17.23
C ASN A 3 2.45 62.55 -17.29
N VAL A 4 2.82 61.49 -17.98
CA VAL A 4 2.09 60.21 -17.99
C VAL A 4 2.79 59.28 -17.02
N ILE A 5 2.13 59.00 -15.90
CA ILE A 5 2.55 58.00 -14.92
C ILE A 5 1.98 56.64 -15.37
N SER A 6 2.89 55.73 -15.75
CA SER A 6 2.55 54.36 -16.15
C SER A 6 2.49 53.50 -14.90
N CYS A 7 1.27 53.05 -14.53
CA CYS A 7 1.07 52.07 -13.47
C CYS A 7 1.34 50.66 -14.02
N LEU A 8 2.43 50.02 -13.60
CA LEU A 8 2.69 48.61 -13.80
C LEU A 8 1.84 47.81 -12.79
N ALA A 9 0.83 47.13 -13.28
CA ALA A 9 0.09 46.16 -12.49
C ALA A 9 0.88 44.85 -12.42
N VAL A 10 1.34 44.54 -11.22
CA VAL A 10 1.92 43.23 -10.91
C VAL A 10 0.78 42.24 -10.70
N ILE A 11 0.58 41.35 -11.65
CA ILE A 11 -0.37 40.26 -11.52
C ILE A 11 0.33 39.16 -10.71
N ALA A 12 -0.01 39.05 -9.44
CA ALA A 12 0.36 37.94 -8.59
C ALA A 12 -0.49 36.72 -9.01
N THR A 13 0.09 35.78 -9.73
CA THR A 13 -0.52 34.48 -9.98
C THR A 13 -0.46 33.64 -8.71
N LEU A 14 -1.60 33.60 -7.99
CA LEU A 14 -1.84 32.64 -6.93
C LEU A 14 -1.88 31.24 -7.56
N ALA A 15 -0.83 30.47 -7.34
CA ALA A 15 -0.82 29.04 -7.60
C ALA A 15 -1.86 28.39 -6.66
N THR A 16 -3.04 28.12 -7.17
CA THR A 16 -4.02 27.29 -6.48
C THR A 16 -3.48 25.88 -6.38
N ALA A 17 -3.02 25.50 -5.17
CA ALA A 17 -2.79 24.11 -4.82
C ALA A 17 -4.12 23.39 -5.02
N SER A 18 -4.24 22.69 -6.15
CA SER A 18 -5.42 21.92 -6.52
C SER A 18 -5.63 20.85 -5.45
N GLY A 19 -6.59 21.09 -4.57
CA GLY A 19 -7.09 20.11 -3.64
C GLY A 19 -7.55 18.90 -4.44
N VAL A 20 -6.88 17.77 -4.21
CA VAL A 20 -7.31 16.47 -4.65
C VAL A 20 -8.56 16.13 -3.85
N SER A 21 -9.69 16.50 -4.40
CA SER A 21 -10.99 16.61 -3.75
C SER A 21 -11.78 15.31 -3.87
N ALA A 22 -12.85 15.19 -3.11
CA ALA A 22 -13.82 14.09 -2.97
C ALA A 22 -14.22 13.31 -4.26
N ARG A 23 -13.95 13.82 -5.44
CA ARG A 23 -14.14 13.10 -6.73
C ARG A 23 -13.26 11.85 -6.88
N GLN A 24 -12.16 11.72 -6.11
CA GLN A 24 -11.31 10.52 -6.16
C GLN A 24 -11.90 9.33 -5.42
N ALA A 25 -12.80 9.55 -4.45
CA ALA A 25 -13.48 8.47 -3.77
C ALA A 25 -14.46 7.73 -4.71
N ASP A 26 -15.18 8.46 -5.56
CA ASP A 26 -16.09 7.87 -6.56
C ASP A 26 -15.31 7.07 -7.63
N THR A 27 -14.08 7.46 -7.94
CA THR A 27 -13.23 6.78 -8.93
C THR A 27 -12.71 5.43 -8.41
N LEU A 28 -12.48 5.28 -7.11
CA LEU A 28 -12.08 4.00 -6.50
C LEU A 28 -13.12 2.90 -6.76
N ILE A 29 -14.42 3.24 -6.73
CA ILE A 29 -15.51 2.27 -6.90
C ILE A 29 -15.80 1.96 -8.37
N GLY A 30 -15.73 2.98 -9.23
CA GLY A 30 -16.04 2.85 -10.66
C GLY A 30 -15.16 1.81 -11.36
N ASP A 31 -13.88 1.77 -11.01
CA ASP A 31 -12.89 0.87 -11.63
C ASP A 31 -12.77 -0.48 -10.93
N ALA A 32 -13.11 -0.59 -9.65
CA ALA A 32 -13.17 -1.88 -8.95
C ALA A 32 -14.21 -2.83 -9.57
N ARG A 33 -15.20 -2.31 -10.29
CA ARG A 33 -16.19 -3.10 -11.05
C ARG A 33 -15.65 -3.72 -12.35
N ARG A 34 -14.51 -3.30 -12.84
CA ARG A 34 -13.84 -3.93 -14.01
C ARG A 34 -12.98 -5.13 -13.58
N GLN A 35 -13.59 -6.06 -12.88
CA GLN A 35 -12.91 -7.23 -12.29
C GLN A 35 -12.29 -8.18 -13.33
N ASN A 36 -12.66 -8.09 -14.62
CA ASN A 36 -12.10 -8.93 -15.68
C ASN A 36 -10.56 -8.80 -15.85
N GLY A 37 -9.97 -7.69 -15.39
CA GLY A 37 -8.52 -7.50 -15.34
C GLY A 37 -7.84 -8.15 -14.14
N LEU A 38 -8.55 -8.31 -13.03
CA LEU A 38 -7.98 -8.84 -11.78
C LEU A 38 -7.67 -10.33 -11.88
N GLU A 39 -8.54 -11.11 -12.54
CA GLU A 39 -8.31 -12.54 -12.77
C GLU A 39 -7.11 -12.80 -13.68
N SER A 40 -6.95 -11.99 -14.74
CA SER A 40 -5.79 -12.10 -15.62
C SER A 40 -4.49 -11.69 -14.91
N GLU A 41 -4.54 -10.69 -14.02
CA GLU A 41 -3.37 -10.27 -13.23
C GLU A 41 -3.03 -11.31 -12.16
N MET A 42 -4.03 -11.89 -11.50
CA MET A 42 -3.84 -13.03 -10.60
C MET A 42 -3.27 -14.25 -11.34
N ALA A 43 -3.62 -14.45 -12.62
CA ALA A 43 -3.04 -15.50 -13.46
C ALA A 43 -1.57 -15.23 -13.79
N ARG A 44 -1.18 -13.97 -14.00
CA ARG A 44 0.23 -13.57 -14.18
C ARG A 44 1.05 -13.76 -12.93
N LEU A 45 0.51 -13.39 -11.75
CA LEU A 45 1.17 -13.62 -10.45
C LEU A 45 1.44 -15.09 -10.15
N ARG A 46 0.72 -16.02 -10.80
CA ARG A 46 0.98 -17.47 -10.70
C ARG A 46 2.26 -17.91 -11.39
N GLN A 47 2.68 -17.19 -12.41
CA GLN A 47 3.82 -17.56 -13.26
C GLN A 47 5.12 -16.93 -12.78
N THR A 48 5.05 -15.89 -11.95
CA THR A 48 6.21 -15.24 -11.39
C THR A 48 6.51 -15.78 -9.99
N SER A 49 7.69 -16.31 -9.79
CA SER A 49 8.20 -16.55 -8.44
C SER A 49 8.29 -15.19 -7.74
N PRO A 50 7.86 -15.07 -6.46
CA PRO A 50 8.01 -13.81 -5.75
C PRO A 50 9.47 -13.37 -5.78
N GLY A 51 9.71 -12.13 -6.22
CA GLY A 51 11.04 -11.54 -6.21
C GLY A 51 11.65 -11.61 -4.82
N SER A 52 12.96 -11.84 -4.74
CA SER A 52 13.66 -11.88 -3.46
C SER A 52 13.73 -10.45 -2.87
N ALA A 53 13.55 -10.31 -1.56
CA ALA A 53 13.77 -9.03 -0.87
C ALA A 53 15.20 -8.47 -1.02
N ARG A 54 16.13 -9.31 -1.47
CA ARG A 54 17.48 -8.89 -1.85
C ARG A 54 17.49 -7.97 -3.07
N ASP A 55 16.47 -8.06 -3.92
CA ASP A 55 16.32 -7.24 -5.13
C ASP A 55 15.58 -5.91 -4.87
N GLY A 56 15.26 -5.60 -3.62
CA GLY A 56 14.53 -4.41 -3.22
C GLY A 56 13.02 -4.58 -3.27
N VAL A 57 12.30 -3.52 -2.90
CA VAL A 57 10.82 -3.50 -2.87
C VAL A 57 10.29 -3.22 -4.26
N CYS A 58 9.49 -4.14 -4.79
CA CYS A 58 8.87 -4.09 -6.11
C CYS A 58 7.33 -4.17 -5.98
N PRO A 59 6.63 -3.03 -5.87
CA PRO A 59 5.18 -3.02 -5.68
C PRO A 59 4.42 -3.24 -6.98
N LEU A 60 3.38 -4.05 -6.92
CA LEU A 60 2.32 -4.18 -7.91
C LEU A 60 0.99 -3.80 -7.27
N VAL A 61 0.32 -2.79 -7.79
CA VAL A 61 -0.97 -2.31 -7.29
C VAL A 61 -2.02 -2.44 -8.38
N ARG A 62 -3.17 -3.04 -8.07
CA ARG A 62 -4.26 -3.30 -9.02
C ARG A 62 -5.63 -3.18 -8.36
N GLY A 63 -6.66 -3.00 -9.20
CA GLY A 63 -8.08 -3.04 -8.79
C GLY A 63 -8.68 -1.68 -8.49
N ALA A 64 -7.88 -0.61 -8.36
CA ALA A 64 -8.35 0.77 -8.30
C ALA A 64 -8.17 1.48 -9.65
N SER A 65 -8.42 2.78 -9.73
CA SER A 65 -8.12 3.57 -10.93
C SER A 65 -6.62 3.57 -11.25
N SER A 66 -6.26 3.86 -12.50
CA SER A 66 -4.87 3.92 -12.93
C SER A 66 -4.05 4.93 -12.11
N GLU A 67 -4.65 6.08 -11.78
CA GLU A 67 -4.02 7.13 -10.98
C GLU A 67 -3.76 6.66 -9.55
N VAL A 68 -4.77 6.04 -8.91
CA VAL A 68 -4.64 5.52 -7.54
C VAL A 68 -3.63 4.38 -7.49
N ASN A 69 -3.67 3.44 -8.45
CA ASN A 69 -2.70 2.35 -8.54
C ASN A 69 -1.26 2.89 -8.67
N ALA A 70 -1.05 3.88 -9.55
CA ALA A 70 0.25 4.50 -9.77
C ALA A 70 0.72 5.28 -8.53
N TYR A 71 -0.19 6.03 -7.89
CA TYR A 71 0.11 6.80 -6.69
C TYR A 71 0.54 5.90 -5.53
N VAL A 72 -0.24 4.85 -5.24
CA VAL A 72 0.07 3.89 -4.16
C VAL A 72 1.40 3.19 -4.44
N ALA A 73 1.64 2.73 -5.67
CA ALA A 73 2.92 2.10 -6.04
C ALA A 73 4.11 3.04 -5.86
N ALA A 74 3.99 4.29 -6.30
CA ALA A 74 5.03 5.31 -6.13
C ALA A 74 5.29 5.62 -4.65
N ARG A 75 4.23 5.69 -3.84
CA ARG A 75 4.35 5.93 -2.40
C ARG A 75 5.01 4.77 -1.67
N LEU A 76 4.67 3.53 -1.98
CA LEU A 76 5.35 2.33 -1.47
C LEU A 76 6.86 2.38 -1.76
N HIS A 77 7.25 2.69 -2.99
CA HIS A 77 8.64 2.87 -3.35
C HIS A 77 9.33 4.00 -2.55
N GLN A 78 8.65 5.12 -2.40
CA GLN A 78 9.20 6.26 -1.66
C GLN A 78 9.45 5.92 -0.20
N VAL A 79 8.46 5.32 0.47
CA VAL A 79 8.54 4.92 1.88
C VAL A 79 9.62 3.85 2.07
N ALA A 80 9.67 2.84 1.21
CA ALA A 80 10.70 1.80 1.25
C ALA A 80 12.12 2.39 1.19
N ARG A 81 12.38 3.34 0.27
CA ARG A 81 13.67 4.03 0.17
C ARG A 81 13.99 4.84 1.43
N GLN A 82 13.00 5.55 1.98
CA GLN A 82 13.17 6.33 3.21
C GLN A 82 13.47 5.46 4.43
N ALA A 83 12.94 4.23 4.43
CA ALA A 83 13.23 3.22 5.44
C ALA A 83 14.63 2.59 5.28
N GLY A 84 15.27 2.72 4.11
CA GLY A 84 16.57 2.12 3.81
C GLY A 84 16.49 0.78 3.08
N ALA A 85 15.35 0.44 2.50
CA ALA A 85 15.22 -0.73 1.65
C ALA A 85 16.09 -0.61 0.39
N ALA A 86 16.58 -1.74 -0.11
CA ALA A 86 17.31 -1.77 -1.36
C ALA A 86 16.45 -1.23 -2.53
N TYR A 87 17.10 -0.65 -3.51
CA TYR A 87 16.42 -0.13 -4.70
C TYR A 87 16.12 -1.29 -5.66
N ALA A 88 14.86 -1.48 -6.00
CA ALA A 88 14.47 -2.42 -7.03
C ALA A 88 14.84 -1.90 -8.43
N ARG A 89 15.36 -2.76 -9.29
CA ARG A 89 15.64 -2.44 -10.70
C ARG A 89 14.33 -2.16 -11.44
N ARG A 90 14.39 -1.43 -12.57
CA ARG A 90 13.20 -1.06 -13.35
C ARG A 90 12.34 -2.25 -13.81
N ALA A 91 12.95 -3.40 -14.07
CA ALA A 91 12.27 -4.63 -14.48
C ALA A 91 12.32 -5.65 -13.32
N CYS A 92 11.85 -5.25 -12.13
CA CYS A 92 11.82 -6.13 -10.97
C CYS A 92 10.58 -7.03 -10.98
N GLU A 93 10.69 -8.22 -10.41
CA GLU A 93 9.55 -9.07 -10.13
C GLU A 93 8.77 -8.56 -8.90
N PRO A 94 7.44 -8.45 -8.96
CA PRO A 94 6.64 -7.98 -7.84
C PRO A 94 6.80 -8.86 -6.59
N ASN A 95 7.16 -8.23 -5.48
CA ASN A 95 7.24 -8.86 -4.17
C ASN A 95 6.32 -8.21 -3.13
N VAL A 96 5.71 -7.07 -3.46
CA VAL A 96 4.64 -6.44 -2.69
C VAL A 96 3.45 -6.28 -3.62
N VAL A 97 2.36 -6.98 -3.33
CA VAL A 97 1.15 -6.97 -4.15
C VAL A 97 0.00 -6.37 -3.36
N VAL A 98 -0.60 -5.30 -3.89
CA VAL A 98 -1.77 -4.64 -3.31
C VAL A 98 -2.93 -4.75 -4.28
N LEU A 99 -4.03 -5.35 -3.84
CA LEU A 99 -5.23 -5.57 -4.62
C LEU A 99 -6.43 -4.87 -3.99
N PHE A 100 -7.07 -3.98 -4.73
CA PHE A 100 -8.34 -3.38 -4.35
C PHE A 100 -9.49 -4.22 -4.90
N SER A 101 -10.47 -4.54 -4.06
CA SER A 101 -11.64 -5.32 -4.46
C SER A 101 -12.87 -4.87 -3.71
N SER A 102 -14.03 -4.83 -4.39
CA SER A 102 -15.34 -4.68 -3.75
C SER A 102 -15.82 -5.99 -3.11
N GLU A 103 -15.20 -7.10 -3.44
CA GLU A 103 -15.50 -8.44 -2.94
C GLU A 103 -14.23 -9.14 -2.42
N PRO A 104 -13.60 -8.57 -1.36
CA PRO A 104 -12.31 -9.06 -0.88
C PRO A 104 -12.35 -10.52 -0.40
N ASP A 105 -13.47 -10.96 0.17
CA ASP A 105 -13.63 -12.34 0.62
C ASP A 105 -13.62 -13.35 -0.52
N GLN A 106 -14.28 -13.02 -1.63
CA GLN A 106 -14.25 -13.85 -2.82
C GLN A 106 -12.84 -13.92 -3.40
N LEU A 107 -12.18 -12.79 -3.55
CA LEU A 107 -10.81 -12.69 -4.07
C LEU A 107 -9.84 -13.55 -3.24
N ILE A 108 -9.92 -13.47 -1.91
CA ILE A 108 -9.07 -14.23 -0.99
C ILE A 108 -9.38 -15.73 -1.08
N ARG A 109 -10.65 -16.11 -1.11
CA ARG A 109 -11.02 -17.54 -1.29
C ARG A 109 -10.48 -18.12 -2.58
N GLU A 110 -10.59 -17.40 -3.69
CA GLU A 110 -10.08 -17.82 -4.99
C GLU A 110 -8.55 -17.91 -5.01
N ALA A 111 -7.86 -16.92 -4.42
CA ALA A 111 -6.42 -16.94 -4.26
C ALA A 111 -5.96 -18.17 -3.45
N SER A 112 -6.67 -18.51 -2.37
CA SER A 112 -6.36 -19.63 -1.49
C SER A 112 -6.63 -20.99 -2.16
N ARG A 113 -7.77 -21.15 -2.83
CA ARG A 113 -8.13 -22.40 -3.54
C ARG A 113 -7.20 -22.72 -4.70
N GLY A 114 -6.81 -21.70 -5.45
CA GLY A 114 -5.97 -21.84 -6.64
C GLY A 114 -4.48 -22.06 -6.36
N LYS A 115 -4.06 -22.17 -5.10
CA LYS A 115 -2.65 -22.14 -4.70
C LYS A 115 -1.90 -20.94 -5.32
N ARG A 116 -2.61 -19.85 -5.51
CA ARG A 116 -2.19 -18.67 -6.27
C ARG A 116 -1.27 -17.75 -5.48
N PHE A 117 -1.30 -17.89 -4.17
CA PHE A 117 -0.38 -17.24 -3.27
C PHE A 117 0.50 -18.29 -2.59
N ASN A 118 1.80 -18.05 -2.60
CA ASN A 118 2.73 -18.95 -1.94
C ASN A 118 2.78 -18.59 -0.45
N TYR A 119 2.08 -19.38 0.36
CA TYR A 119 2.08 -19.26 1.83
C TYR A 119 3.36 -19.82 2.49
N ARG A 120 4.44 -20.03 1.74
CA ARG A 120 5.70 -20.46 2.34
C ARG A 120 6.17 -19.44 3.37
N GLY A 121 6.50 -19.91 4.55
CA GLY A 121 6.93 -19.05 5.67
C GLY A 121 5.81 -18.27 6.36
N VAL A 122 4.56 -18.42 5.91
CA VAL A 122 3.38 -17.85 6.60
C VAL A 122 2.98 -18.79 7.73
N SER A 123 2.79 -18.25 8.94
CA SER A 123 2.25 -19.05 10.03
C SER A 123 0.78 -19.42 9.76
N PRO A 124 0.29 -20.59 10.26
CA PRO A 124 -1.11 -20.95 10.12
C PRO A 124 -2.07 -19.89 10.68
N GLU A 125 -1.69 -19.23 11.76
CA GLU A 125 -2.47 -18.16 12.40
C GLU A 125 -2.57 -16.92 11.48
N ALA A 126 -1.46 -16.48 10.90
CA ALA A 126 -1.45 -15.35 9.95
C ALA A 126 -2.26 -15.67 8.69
N ALA A 127 -2.15 -16.89 8.18
CA ALA A 127 -2.94 -17.34 7.03
C ALA A 127 -4.44 -17.36 7.37
N ALA A 128 -4.82 -17.87 8.55
CA ALA A 128 -6.22 -17.88 9.00
C ALA A 128 -6.76 -16.46 9.16
N THR A 129 -6.01 -15.56 9.81
CA THR A 129 -6.39 -14.16 9.99
C THR A 129 -6.58 -13.46 8.65
N PHE A 130 -5.70 -13.70 7.67
CA PHE A 130 -5.84 -13.15 6.33
C PHE A 130 -7.09 -13.67 5.62
N GLN A 131 -7.41 -14.97 5.77
CA GLN A 131 -8.54 -15.61 5.10
C GLN A 131 -9.88 -15.22 5.70
N THR A 132 -9.97 -15.10 7.03
CA THR A 132 -11.24 -14.94 7.75
C THR A 132 -11.42 -13.54 8.36
N GLY A 133 -10.40 -12.71 8.34
CA GLY A 133 -10.47 -11.37 8.91
C GLY A 133 -11.49 -10.48 8.18
N GLY A 134 -12.27 -9.69 8.96
CA GLY A 134 -13.29 -8.77 8.42
C GLY A 134 -12.81 -7.32 8.28
N GLY A 135 -11.53 -7.05 8.43
CA GLY A 135 -10.96 -5.69 8.39
C GLY A 135 -11.01 -5.05 7.00
N PRO A 136 -10.90 -3.71 6.93
CA PRO A 136 -10.88 -2.96 5.67
C PRO A 136 -9.62 -3.24 4.83
N VAL A 137 -8.53 -3.64 5.47
CA VAL A 137 -7.29 -4.09 4.83
C VAL A 137 -6.87 -5.39 5.49
N ARG A 138 -6.57 -6.38 4.67
CA ARG A 138 -6.03 -7.67 5.11
C ARG A 138 -4.70 -7.92 4.43
N TRP A 139 -3.73 -8.41 5.16
CA TRP A 139 -2.41 -8.67 4.62
C TRP A 139 -1.82 -9.96 5.16
N VAL A 140 -0.89 -10.49 4.39
CA VAL A 140 -0.07 -11.63 4.79
C VAL A 140 1.33 -11.47 4.22
N HIS A 141 2.31 -11.80 5.03
CA HIS A 141 3.71 -11.79 4.64
C HIS A 141 4.19 -13.21 4.43
N GLY A 142 4.77 -13.47 3.25
CA GLY A 142 5.49 -14.71 2.99
C GLY A 142 6.99 -14.54 3.28
N GLY A 143 7.64 -15.61 3.73
CA GLY A 143 9.08 -15.66 3.93
C GLY A 143 9.73 -16.64 2.96
N ASP A 144 10.99 -16.42 2.61
CA ASP A 144 11.81 -17.45 2.00
C ASP A 144 12.38 -18.33 3.13
N VAL A 145 12.05 -19.62 3.10
CA VAL A 145 12.48 -20.60 4.11
C VAL A 145 14.01 -20.80 4.12
N ARG A 146 14.72 -20.29 3.11
CA ARG A 146 16.17 -20.45 2.93
C ARG A 146 16.99 -19.30 3.53
N GLY A 147 16.81 -18.99 4.80
CA GLY A 147 17.72 -18.06 5.49
C GLY A 147 17.08 -16.95 6.32
N SER A 148 15.78 -16.96 6.47
CA SER A 148 15.08 -16.12 7.43
C SER A 148 15.20 -16.78 8.81
N THR A 149 15.99 -16.21 9.70
CA THR A 149 15.89 -16.52 11.11
C THR A 149 14.53 -16.09 11.62
N ALA A 150 13.87 -16.94 12.39
CA ALA A 150 12.63 -16.59 13.09
C ALA A 150 12.88 -15.30 13.90
N GLY A 151 12.32 -14.18 13.42
CA GLY A 151 12.57 -12.86 14.01
C GLY A 151 12.95 -11.76 13.00
N ASP A 152 13.15 -12.08 11.73
CA ASP A 152 13.36 -11.05 10.70
C ASP A 152 12.03 -10.32 10.45
N ALA A 153 11.94 -9.09 10.98
CA ALA A 153 10.74 -8.25 10.86
C ALA A 153 10.51 -7.73 9.42
N ARG A 154 11.43 -8.05 8.47
CA ARG A 154 11.30 -7.66 7.07
C ARG A 154 10.56 -8.72 6.29
N PRO A 155 9.38 -8.39 5.74
CA PRO A 155 8.70 -9.32 4.85
C PRO A 155 9.49 -9.48 3.54
N HIS A 156 9.69 -10.72 3.11
CA HIS A 156 10.29 -11.01 1.80
C HIS A 156 9.29 -10.80 0.66
N ASN A 157 8.02 -11.02 0.95
CA ASN A 157 6.91 -10.66 0.07
C ASN A 157 5.68 -10.31 0.91
N ALA A 158 4.78 -9.52 0.34
CA ALA A 158 3.53 -9.15 0.97
C ALA A 158 2.38 -9.25 -0.04
N LEU A 159 1.27 -9.82 0.39
CA LEU A 159 -0.02 -9.71 -0.29
C LEU A 159 -0.96 -8.89 0.60
N VAL A 160 -1.47 -7.81 0.06
CA VAL A 160 -2.42 -6.92 0.73
C VAL A 160 -3.69 -6.85 -0.08
N VAL A 161 -4.82 -7.08 0.55
CA VAL A 161 -6.15 -6.94 -0.05
C VAL A 161 -6.90 -5.83 0.66
N VAL A 162 -7.34 -4.84 -0.11
CA VAL A 162 -8.09 -3.68 0.35
C VAL A 162 -9.55 -3.86 -0.01
N ASP A 163 -10.42 -3.77 0.97
CA ASP A 163 -11.87 -3.64 0.76
C ASP A 163 -12.15 -2.23 0.22
N ALA A 164 -12.35 -2.13 -1.10
CA ALA A 164 -12.56 -0.86 -1.77
C ALA A 164 -13.82 -0.15 -1.25
N THR A 165 -14.81 -0.89 -0.76
CA THR A 165 -16.05 -0.32 -0.21
C THR A 165 -15.80 0.37 1.13
N LYS A 166 -15.00 -0.26 2.00
CA LYS A 166 -14.66 0.31 3.31
C LYS A 166 -13.62 1.44 3.24
N ALA A 167 -12.86 1.49 2.13
CA ALA A 167 -11.82 2.50 1.92
C ALA A 167 -12.31 3.77 1.19
N GLN A 168 -13.59 3.85 0.79
CA GLN A 168 -14.13 4.93 -0.04
C GLN A 168 -13.91 6.35 0.49
N ASN A 169 -14.07 6.53 1.80
CA ASN A 169 -13.97 7.83 2.46
C ASN A 169 -12.56 8.13 2.99
N ILE A 170 -11.61 7.27 2.73
CA ILE A 170 -10.23 7.46 3.18
C ILE A 170 -9.44 8.27 2.15
N LYS A 171 -8.71 9.29 2.62
CA LYS A 171 -7.79 10.05 1.78
C LYS A 171 -6.73 9.11 1.20
N VAL A 172 -6.56 9.14 -0.13
CA VAL A 172 -5.62 8.23 -0.84
C VAL A 172 -4.19 8.34 -0.28
N ALA A 173 -3.76 9.53 0.13
CA ALA A 173 -2.44 9.73 0.72
C ALA A 173 -2.27 8.96 2.06
N ALA A 174 -3.25 9.06 2.95
CA ALA A 174 -3.24 8.33 4.22
C ALA A 174 -3.35 6.82 4.01
N LEU A 175 -4.22 6.39 3.09
CA LEU A 175 -4.34 4.99 2.70
C LEU A 175 -3.03 4.44 2.14
N ALA A 176 -2.34 5.18 1.27
CA ALA A 176 -1.06 4.74 0.71
C ALA A 176 0.03 4.61 1.79
N ASP A 177 0.02 5.48 2.79
CA ASP A 177 0.93 5.40 3.94
C ASP A 177 0.61 4.21 4.85
N TYR A 178 -0.67 3.95 5.09
CA TYR A 178 -1.13 2.74 5.79
C TYR A 178 -0.67 1.47 5.06
N LEU A 179 -0.92 1.42 3.74
CA LEU A 179 -0.52 0.30 2.90
C LEU A 179 1.00 0.10 2.89
N ALA A 180 1.77 1.19 2.90
CA ALA A 180 3.22 1.11 3.03
C ALA A 180 3.63 0.50 4.37
N MET A 181 3.00 0.92 5.48
CA MET A 181 3.29 0.39 6.81
C MET A 181 3.07 -1.12 6.89
N VAL A 182 1.87 -1.59 6.49
CA VAL A 182 1.52 -3.01 6.56
C VAL A 182 2.21 -3.88 5.51
N SER A 183 2.70 -3.29 4.42
CA SER A 183 3.43 -4.03 3.38
C SER A 183 4.92 -4.21 3.68
N LEU A 184 5.52 -3.22 4.37
CA LEU A 184 6.97 -3.13 4.55
C LEU A 184 7.43 -3.66 5.90
N ALA A 185 6.53 -3.89 6.84
CA ALA A 185 6.84 -4.43 8.15
C ALA A 185 5.81 -5.46 8.60
N ASP A 186 6.25 -6.45 9.36
CA ASP A 186 5.36 -7.39 10.03
C ASP A 186 4.76 -6.71 11.28
N VAL A 187 3.70 -5.93 11.02
CA VAL A 187 2.95 -5.26 12.06
C VAL A 187 1.90 -6.22 12.63
N LYS A 188 2.08 -6.60 13.88
CA LYS A 188 1.05 -7.35 14.62
C LYS A 188 -0.02 -6.35 15.06
N VAL A 189 -1.26 -6.58 14.63
CA VAL A 189 -2.42 -5.81 15.12
C VAL A 189 -2.57 -6.10 16.61
N ARG A 190 -2.03 -5.22 17.42
CA ARG A 190 -2.35 -5.10 18.84
C ARG A 190 -3.05 -3.75 18.98
N PRO A 191 -3.69 -3.44 20.14
CA PRO A 191 -4.15 -2.08 20.36
C PRO A 191 -3.00 -1.15 20.00
N ALA A 192 -3.13 -0.48 18.85
CA ALA A 192 -2.06 0.36 18.32
C ALA A 192 -1.90 1.57 19.27
N PRO A 193 -0.68 2.06 19.50
CA PRO A 193 -0.50 3.37 20.09
C PRO A 193 -1.35 4.38 19.32
N THR A 194 -1.89 5.39 20.00
CA THR A 194 -2.78 6.39 19.38
C THR A 194 -2.10 7.24 18.28
N ASP A 195 -0.77 7.27 18.27
CA ASP A 195 0.04 8.05 17.30
C ASP A 195 0.70 7.13 16.26
N THR A 196 -0.10 6.48 15.44
CA THR A 196 0.36 5.65 14.31
C THR A 196 -0.66 5.64 13.20
N ILE A 197 -0.19 5.56 11.96
CA ILE A 197 -1.05 5.41 10.78
C ILE A 197 -1.93 4.14 10.83
N LEU A 198 -1.58 3.16 11.66
CA LEU A 198 -2.34 1.94 11.82
C LEU A 198 -3.74 2.17 12.43
N THR A 199 -3.98 3.32 13.05
CA THR A 199 -5.31 3.71 13.56
C THR A 199 -6.23 4.32 12.48
N LEU A 200 -5.79 4.39 11.23
CA LEU A 200 -6.47 5.07 10.12
C LEU A 200 -7.96 4.73 10.01
N PHE A 201 -8.34 3.49 10.16
CA PHE A 201 -9.72 3.02 10.02
C PHE A 201 -10.54 3.06 11.31
N GLU A 202 -9.87 3.19 12.46
CA GLU A 202 -10.49 3.15 13.79
C GLU A 202 -10.72 4.56 14.34
N ALA A 203 -9.76 5.47 14.11
CA ALA A 203 -9.79 6.82 14.66
C ALA A 203 -10.55 7.83 13.78
N GLY A 204 -10.98 7.46 12.58
CA GLY A 204 -11.73 8.34 11.67
C GLY A 204 -10.99 9.65 11.41
N ASP A 205 -11.66 10.78 11.65
CA ASP A 205 -11.09 12.12 11.44
C ASP A 205 -9.90 12.45 12.37
N SER A 206 -9.75 11.71 13.47
CA SER A 206 -8.63 11.87 14.41
C SER A 206 -7.39 11.06 14.01
N ALA A 207 -7.48 10.25 12.95
CA ALA A 207 -6.34 9.48 12.46
C ALA A 207 -5.25 10.40 11.91
N PRO A 208 -3.96 10.01 12.06
CA PRO A 208 -2.88 10.72 11.42
C PRO A 208 -3.09 10.82 9.91
N PRO A 209 -2.79 11.99 9.29
CA PRO A 209 -2.97 12.17 7.84
C PRO A 209 -1.96 11.40 6.98
N GLY A 210 -1.02 10.69 7.60
CA GLY A 210 0.03 9.90 6.97
C GLY A 210 0.94 9.27 8.01
N LEU A 211 2.05 8.65 7.56
CA LEU A 211 3.05 8.06 8.47
C LEU A 211 3.52 9.10 9.49
N THR A 212 3.46 8.75 10.77
CA THR A 212 4.00 9.54 11.87
C THR A 212 5.52 9.41 11.93
N GLU A 213 6.17 10.19 12.79
CA GLU A 213 7.63 10.02 12.97
C GLU A 213 7.93 8.68 13.67
N ALA A 214 7.06 8.22 14.55
CA ALA A 214 7.15 6.90 15.16
C ALA A 214 7.08 5.77 14.13
N ASP A 215 6.13 5.85 13.19
CA ASP A 215 6.01 4.89 12.08
C ASP A 215 7.27 4.86 11.21
N ARG A 216 7.79 6.04 10.86
CA ARG A 216 9.03 6.17 10.08
C ARG A 216 10.24 5.62 10.82
N ALA A 217 10.34 5.89 12.12
CA ALA A 217 11.42 5.37 12.97
C ALA A 217 11.36 3.84 13.05
N TYR A 218 10.16 3.29 13.21
CA TYR A 218 9.95 1.84 13.21
C TYR A 218 10.37 1.21 11.88
N LEU A 219 9.89 1.73 10.74
CA LEU A 219 10.29 1.24 9.42
C LEU A 219 11.81 1.31 9.21
N ARG A 220 12.45 2.42 9.61
CA ARG A 220 13.91 2.53 9.56
C ARG A 220 14.61 1.47 10.41
N SER A 221 14.07 1.13 11.58
CA SER A 221 14.65 0.08 12.43
C SER A 221 14.59 -1.29 11.77
N VAL A 222 13.47 -1.61 11.10
CA VAL A 222 13.26 -2.86 10.37
C VAL A 222 14.29 -3.04 9.25
N TYR A 223 14.65 -1.97 8.53
CA TYR A 223 15.56 -2.05 7.37
C TYR A 223 17.04 -1.78 7.69
N ARG A 224 17.35 -1.19 8.84
CA ARG A 224 18.74 -0.94 9.29
C ARG A 224 19.35 -2.11 10.05
N ALA A 225 18.55 -3.00 10.61
CA ALA A 225 19.03 -4.21 11.28
C ALA A 225 19.63 -5.16 10.23
N ARG A 226 20.94 -5.01 9.97
CA ARG A 226 21.78 -5.92 9.17
C ARG A 226 22.72 -6.69 10.06
#